data_0193c604d4ca2fd47c02c4f3305f5a12
#
_entry.id   0193c604d4ca2fd47c02c4f3305f5a12
#
_cell.length_a   1.000
_cell.length_b   1.000
_cell.length_c   1.000
_cell.angle_alpha   90.00
_cell.angle_beta   90.00
_cell.angle_gamma   90.00
#
_symmetry.space_group_name_H-M   'P 1'
#
loop_
_entity.id
_entity.type
_entity.pdbx_description
1 polymer ?
#
loop_
_entity_poly.entity_id
_entity_poly.type
_entity_poly.pdbx_seq_one_letter_code
_entity_poly.pdbx_strand_id
1 'polypeptide(L)'
;MGSEMCIRDRPNINSAFVEISKGIICYLPINEEHVIFLNRKNTDKVCQGDIVLVQVVKDAIKTKRPMVTCKLNISGKYVAISFDNKGIIGVSKKITDSRRIAELKTLLKEYATDEYGFIVRTEAEHADNKDICDEAVKLVNEFEDIVRISSMRPAFTLIKKGGNSVDDMVSSMKLRKEDEVITDIPEIYEALSDKEYTVSLYQDTMISLKTLYNIEKIINDALSKYVWLKRGGYLVIEQTEALTVIDVNTGKYDGKDKDREDTFLKINMEAAEEVERQLRLRNISGIVVVDFINMKDDNIKILTDELCAQLKKDIVKCKYVDYTKLGLVEITRQKIRRSLIEYFTKNS
;
A
#
# COMPACT_ATOMS: atom_id res chain seq x y z
N MET A 1 15.83 0.30 13.45
CA MET A 1 16.69 1.22 12.69
C MET A 1 17.21 2.28 13.63
N GLY A 2 18.52 2.31 13.88
CA GLY A 2 19.16 3.43 14.58
C GLY A 2 19.86 4.29 13.54
N SER A 3 19.69 5.59 13.56
CA SER A 3 20.32 6.47 12.59
C SER A 3 20.85 7.73 13.26
N GLU A 4 21.98 8.20 12.78
CA GLU A 4 22.60 9.45 13.21
C GLU A 4 21.93 10.62 12.48
N MET A 5 21.61 11.69 13.18
CA MET A 5 20.89 12.81 12.62
C MET A 5 21.84 13.94 12.20
N CYS A 6 22.01 14.14 10.88
CA CYS A 6 22.57 15.36 10.35
C CYS A 6 21.45 16.38 10.12
N ILE A 7 21.18 17.23 11.10
CA ILE A 7 20.20 18.30 10.97
C ILE A 7 20.80 19.44 10.12
N ARG A 8 20.16 19.75 9.00
CA ARG A 8 20.16 21.10 8.46
C ARG A 8 18.87 21.76 8.92
N ASP A 9 18.96 22.52 10.00
CA ASP A 9 17.86 23.31 10.55
C ASP A 9 17.27 24.22 9.46
N ARG A 10 15.99 24.06 9.20
CA ARG A 10 15.13 25.12 8.68
C ARG A 10 14.10 25.41 9.76
N PRO A 11 14.28 26.46 10.57
CA PRO A 11 13.42 26.75 11.73
C PRO A 11 11.94 26.97 11.40
N ASN A 12 11.58 27.13 10.15
CA ASN A 12 10.21 27.37 9.69
C ASN A 12 9.43 26.10 9.27
N ILE A 13 10.03 24.93 9.33
CA ILE A 13 9.38 23.68 8.98
C ILE A 13 9.71 22.70 10.10
N ASN A 14 8.73 22.30 10.91
CA ASN A 14 8.86 21.27 11.98
C ASN A 14 9.35 19.94 11.40
N SER A 15 10.60 19.88 10.97
CA SER A 15 11.16 18.71 10.31
C SER A 15 12.68 18.63 10.45
N ALA A 16 13.19 17.42 10.47
CA ALA A 16 14.61 17.10 10.46
C ALA A 16 14.97 16.22 9.26
N PHE A 17 16.27 16.12 9.00
CA PHE A 17 16.83 15.16 8.07
C PHE A 17 17.63 14.12 8.83
N VAL A 18 17.30 12.86 8.65
CA VAL A 18 17.90 11.73 9.35
C VAL A 18 18.64 10.86 8.34
N GLU A 19 19.92 10.60 8.59
CA GLU A 19 20.69 9.66 7.79
C GLU A 19 20.51 8.24 8.33
N ILE A 20 19.94 7.34 7.55
CA ILE A 20 19.67 5.94 7.96
C ILE A 20 20.74 4.96 7.49
N SER A 21 21.58 5.37 6.56
CA SER A 21 22.76 4.67 6.06
C SER A 21 23.63 5.68 5.34
N LYS A 22 24.92 5.41 5.19
CA LYS A 22 25.88 6.34 4.57
C LYS A 22 25.36 6.89 3.23
N GLY A 23 25.08 8.19 3.21
CA GLY A 23 24.54 8.91 2.05
C GLY A 23 23.02 8.80 1.83
N ILE A 24 22.29 8.01 2.63
CA ILE A 24 20.82 7.91 2.52
C ILE A 24 20.16 8.80 3.56
N ILE A 25 19.80 10.01 3.14
CA ILE A 25 19.17 11.02 3.97
C ILE A 25 17.67 10.99 3.78
N CYS A 26 16.93 10.82 4.87
CA CYS A 26 15.47 10.76 4.94
C CYS A 26 14.88 12.04 5.55
N TYR A 27 13.66 12.36 5.15
CA TYR A 27 12.86 13.42 5.74
C TYR A 27 12.09 12.88 6.95
N LEU A 28 12.26 13.54 8.12
CA LEU A 28 11.54 13.24 9.36
C LEU A 28 10.66 14.44 9.73
N PRO A 29 9.32 14.33 9.68
CA PRO A 29 8.44 15.32 10.31
C PRO A 29 8.61 15.23 11.82
N ILE A 30 8.94 16.34 12.47
CA ILE A 30 9.11 16.38 13.92
C ILE A 30 7.76 16.71 14.55
N ASN A 31 7.14 15.71 15.18
CA ASN A 31 6.13 15.91 16.20
C ASN A 31 6.83 15.64 17.53
N GLU A 32 7.03 16.66 18.33
CA GLU A 32 7.92 16.66 19.51
C GLU A 32 7.60 15.63 20.59
N GLU A 33 6.46 14.92 20.50
CA GLU A 33 5.94 14.09 21.58
C GLU A 33 6.37 12.60 21.56
N HIS A 34 7.05 12.12 20.52
CA HIS A 34 7.22 10.67 20.32
C HIS A 34 8.56 10.27 19.69
N VAL A 35 9.68 10.80 20.22
CA VAL A 35 11.01 10.43 19.73
C VAL A 35 11.68 9.48 20.71
N ILE A 36 12.08 8.30 20.23
CA ILE A 36 12.90 7.36 21.01
C ILE A 36 14.36 7.68 20.74
N PHE A 37 14.99 8.36 21.72
CA PHE A 37 16.41 8.67 21.69
C PHE A 37 17.23 7.46 22.15
N LEU A 38 18.25 7.09 21.38
CA LEU A 38 19.14 5.98 21.69
C LEU A 38 20.44 6.45 22.35
N ASN A 39 20.71 7.74 22.33
CA ASN A 39 21.82 8.37 23.08
C ASN A 39 21.28 9.06 24.34
N ARG A 40 22.10 9.10 25.40
CA ARG A 40 21.74 9.82 26.65
C ARG A 40 21.61 11.30 26.36
N LYS A 41 20.49 11.90 26.75
CA LYS A 41 20.17 13.30 26.51
C LYS A 41 19.43 13.92 27.67
N ASN A 42 19.67 15.23 27.88
CA ASN A 42 19.01 15.99 28.93
C ASN A 42 17.81 16.83 28.44
N THR A 43 17.45 16.73 27.16
CA THR A 43 16.33 17.48 26.57
C THR A 43 15.55 16.57 25.60
N ASP A 44 14.24 16.76 25.49
CA ASP A 44 13.36 16.04 24.54
C ASP A 44 13.39 16.65 23.13
N LYS A 45 14.11 17.77 22.93
CA LYS A 45 14.25 18.43 21.64
C LYS A 45 15.25 17.68 20.77
N VAL A 46 14.85 17.43 19.54
CA VAL A 46 15.68 16.80 18.51
C VAL A 46 16.78 17.77 18.09
N CYS A 47 18.05 17.39 18.22
CA CYS A 47 19.23 18.21 17.91
C CYS A 47 20.19 17.46 16.99
N GLN A 48 21.11 18.19 16.38
CA GLN A 48 22.17 17.59 15.57
C GLN A 48 23.05 16.65 16.40
N GLY A 49 23.34 15.46 15.88
CA GLY A 49 24.13 14.44 16.57
C GLY A 49 23.28 13.46 17.41
N ASP A 50 21.96 13.64 17.46
CA ASP A 50 21.09 12.69 18.14
C ASP A 50 21.00 11.37 17.37
N ILE A 51 20.94 10.27 18.11
CA ILE A 51 20.66 8.94 17.57
C ILE A 51 19.22 8.58 17.93
N VAL A 52 18.41 8.33 16.92
CA VAL A 52 16.97 8.09 17.10
C VAL A 52 16.54 6.81 16.41
N LEU A 53 15.54 6.13 16.99
CA LEU A 53 14.89 5.00 16.35
C LEU A 53 13.82 5.50 15.37
N VAL A 54 13.94 5.11 14.10
CA VAL A 54 13.00 5.55 13.07
C VAL A 54 12.49 4.39 12.23
N GLN A 55 11.28 4.53 11.73
CA GLN A 55 10.65 3.61 10.79
C GLN A 55 10.47 4.29 9.43
N VAL A 56 10.87 3.62 8.34
CA VAL A 56 10.63 4.10 6.98
C VAL A 56 9.15 3.97 6.65
N VAL A 57 8.51 5.09 6.27
CA VAL A 57 7.08 5.16 5.91
C VAL A 57 6.89 5.20 4.41
N LYS A 58 7.79 5.89 3.70
CA LYS A 58 7.73 6.04 2.25
C LYS A 58 9.12 5.96 1.65
N ASP A 59 9.24 5.22 0.55
CA ASP A 59 10.45 5.19 -0.25
C ASP A 59 10.73 6.52 -0.95
N ALA A 60 11.98 6.68 -1.41
CA ALA A 60 12.35 7.79 -2.28
C ALA A 60 11.52 7.74 -3.58
N ILE A 61 10.94 8.89 -3.95
CA ILE A 61 10.13 9.01 -5.15
C ILE A 61 10.68 10.14 -6.01
N LYS A 62 11.20 9.84 -7.19
CA LYS A 62 11.83 10.82 -8.09
C LYS A 62 12.89 11.64 -7.34
N THR A 63 12.67 12.95 -7.20
CA THR A 63 13.55 13.88 -6.47
C THR A 63 13.26 13.98 -4.96
N LYS A 64 12.15 13.38 -4.48
CA LYS A 64 11.78 13.43 -3.06
C LYS A 64 12.53 12.36 -2.28
N ARG A 65 13.10 12.77 -1.14
CA ARG A 65 13.78 11.87 -0.21
C ARG A 65 12.81 10.88 0.42
N PRO A 66 13.28 9.70 0.89
CA PRO A 66 12.48 8.80 1.69
C PRO A 66 11.95 9.53 2.93
N MET A 67 10.79 9.11 3.41
CA MET A 67 10.19 9.67 4.62
C MET A 67 10.25 8.63 5.74
N VAL A 68 10.68 9.09 6.93
CA VAL A 68 10.71 8.28 8.14
C VAL A 68 9.84 8.90 9.23
N THR A 69 9.51 8.10 10.23
CA THR A 69 8.77 8.54 11.43
C THR A 69 9.40 7.94 12.68
N CYS A 70 9.31 8.66 13.80
CA CYS A 70 9.59 8.11 15.13
C CYS A 70 8.38 7.42 15.76
N LYS A 71 7.19 7.55 15.16
CA LYS A 71 5.95 6.88 15.58
C LYS A 71 5.97 5.45 15.07
N LEU A 72 6.56 4.55 15.84
CA LEU A 72 6.66 3.16 15.47
C LEU A 72 5.27 2.52 15.40
N ASN A 73 5.05 1.73 14.35
CA ASN A 73 3.83 0.98 14.16
C ASN A 73 4.16 -0.44 13.65
N ILE A 74 3.64 -1.44 14.34
CA ILE A 74 3.78 -2.84 13.93
C ILE A 74 2.38 -3.39 13.73
N SER A 75 2.10 -3.88 12.53
CA SER A 75 0.77 -4.36 12.15
C SER A 75 0.71 -5.87 12.16
N GLY A 76 -0.27 -6.42 12.87
CA GLY A 76 -0.71 -7.80 12.77
C GLY A 76 -1.94 -7.95 11.86
N LYS A 77 -2.56 -9.12 11.89
CA LYS A 77 -3.79 -9.45 11.16
C LYS A 77 -5.00 -8.74 11.79
N TYR A 78 -5.17 -8.84 13.10
CA TYR A 78 -6.32 -8.36 13.86
C TYR A 78 -6.07 -7.01 14.51
N VAL A 79 -4.85 -6.77 14.98
CA VAL A 79 -4.48 -5.54 15.68
C VAL A 79 -3.16 -4.97 15.17
N ALA A 80 -2.96 -3.68 15.39
CA ALA A 80 -1.68 -3.03 15.20
C ALA A 80 -1.31 -2.31 16.51
N ILE A 81 -0.04 -2.42 16.92
CA ILE A 81 0.51 -1.64 18.03
C ILE A 81 1.07 -0.33 17.50
N SER A 82 0.81 0.79 18.16
CA SER A 82 1.25 2.11 17.76
C SER A 82 1.77 2.90 18.95
N PHE A 83 2.99 3.41 18.82
CA PHE A 83 3.63 4.27 19.80
C PHE A 83 2.96 5.64 19.95
N ASP A 84 2.13 6.04 18.98
CA ASP A 84 1.36 7.30 19.01
C ASP A 84 0.08 7.22 19.85
N ASN A 85 -0.41 6.02 20.10
CA ASN A 85 -1.70 5.76 20.75
C ASN A 85 -1.56 5.37 22.22
N LYS A 86 -0.78 6.10 23.00
CA LYS A 86 -0.50 5.86 24.44
C LYS A 86 -1.79 5.52 25.22
N GLY A 87 -1.93 4.28 25.64
CA GLY A 87 -3.11 3.79 26.40
C GLY A 87 -4.42 3.81 25.64
N ILE A 88 -4.44 4.25 24.36
CA ILE A 88 -5.67 4.40 23.58
C ILE A 88 -5.87 3.17 22.69
N ILE A 89 -7.12 2.70 22.62
CA ILE A 89 -7.52 1.62 21.73
C ILE A 89 -8.43 2.22 20.65
N GLY A 90 -7.85 2.42 19.47
CA GLY A 90 -8.58 2.78 18.26
C GLY A 90 -9.28 1.54 17.66
N VAL A 91 -10.44 1.72 17.04
CA VAL A 91 -11.14 0.66 16.30
C VAL A 91 -11.41 1.11 14.88
N SER A 92 -11.22 0.23 13.91
CA SER A 92 -11.51 0.49 12.50
C SER A 92 -12.93 1.00 12.32
N LYS A 93 -13.09 2.10 11.57
CA LYS A 93 -14.41 2.66 11.24
C LYS A 93 -15.30 1.75 10.40
N LYS A 94 -14.76 0.65 9.89
CA LYS A 94 -15.52 -0.36 9.13
C LYS A 94 -16.25 -1.34 10.03
N ILE A 95 -15.83 -1.48 11.30
CA ILE A 95 -16.55 -2.24 12.32
C ILE A 95 -17.68 -1.35 12.83
N THR A 96 -18.92 -1.77 12.63
CA THR A 96 -20.12 -0.97 12.95
C THR A 96 -20.88 -1.49 14.15
N ASP A 97 -20.65 -2.74 14.57
CA ASP A 97 -21.28 -3.33 15.76
C ASP A 97 -20.74 -2.69 17.05
N SER A 98 -21.57 -1.89 17.68
CA SER A 98 -21.22 -1.16 18.91
C SER A 98 -20.90 -2.09 20.08
N ARG A 99 -21.52 -3.29 20.16
CA ARG A 99 -21.24 -4.28 21.20
C ARG A 99 -19.85 -4.88 20.99
N ARG A 100 -19.55 -5.27 19.75
CA ARG A 100 -18.23 -5.80 19.40
C ARG A 100 -17.12 -4.77 19.60
N ILE A 101 -17.36 -3.52 19.28
CA ILE A 101 -16.42 -2.41 19.53
C ILE A 101 -16.11 -2.27 21.02
N ALA A 102 -17.13 -2.31 21.89
CA ALA A 102 -16.94 -2.20 23.33
C ALA A 102 -16.17 -3.40 23.90
N GLU A 103 -16.50 -4.60 23.45
CA GLU A 103 -15.80 -5.85 23.82
C GLU A 103 -14.32 -5.80 23.43
N LEU A 104 -13.98 -5.45 22.18
CA LEU A 104 -12.61 -5.36 21.68
C LEU A 104 -11.78 -4.31 22.43
N LYS A 105 -12.39 -3.18 22.78
CA LYS A 105 -11.73 -2.16 23.61
C LYS A 105 -11.43 -2.67 25.02
N THR A 106 -12.38 -3.39 25.63
CA THR A 106 -12.18 -3.93 26.97
C THR A 106 -11.12 -5.02 26.97
N LEU A 107 -11.14 -5.89 25.96
CA LEU A 107 -10.20 -6.99 25.78
C LEU A 107 -8.74 -6.50 25.69
N LEU A 108 -8.49 -5.43 24.94
CA LEU A 108 -7.13 -4.93 24.69
C LEU A 108 -6.65 -3.91 25.72
N LYS A 109 -7.51 -3.47 26.65
CA LYS A 109 -7.19 -2.42 27.61
C LYS A 109 -6.07 -2.82 28.57
N GLU A 110 -5.98 -4.10 28.94
CA GLU A 110 -4.95 -4.62 29.84
C GLU A 110 -3.55 -4.68 29.20
N TYR A 111 -3.48 -4.72 27.86
CA TYR A 111 -2.23 -4.76 27.10
C TYR A 111 -1.72 -3.38 26.70
N ALA A 112 -2.56 -2.33 26.75
CA ALA A 112 -2.17 -0.97 26.41
C ALA A 112 -1.46 -0.29 27.59
N THR A 113 -0.41 0.47 27.30
CA THR A 113 0.41 1.15 28.30
C THR A 113 0.52 2.65 28.00
N ASP A 114 1.17 3.41 28.92
CA ASP A 114 1.47 4.81 28.68
C ASP A 114 2.51 5.06 27.55
N GLU A 115 3.10 3.99 27.03
CA GLU A 115 4.07 4.07 25.93
C GLU A 115 3.44 3.77 24.58
N TYR A 116 2.48 2.87 24.52
CA TYR A 116 1.83 2.45 23.29
C TYR A 116 0.35 2.09 23.49
N GLY A 117 -0.39 2.08 22.40
CA GLY A 117 -1.78 1.62 22.35
C GLY A 117 -2.01 0.73 21.13
N PHE A 118 -3.27 0.40 20.88
CA PHE A 118 -3.67 -0.51 19.81
C PHE A 118 -4.64 0.13 18.83
N ILE A 119 -4.58 -0.33 17.59
CA ILE A 119 -5.57 -0.07 16.54
C ILE A 119 -6.15 -1.41 16.12
N VAL A 120 -7.42 -1.63 16.42
CA VAL A 120 -8.15 -2.83 16.00
C VAL A 120 -8.48 -2.74 14.52
N ARG A 121 -8.13 -3.77 13.77
CA ARG A 121 -8.36 -3.87 12.32
C ARG A 121 -9.71 -4.53 12.03
N THR A 122 -10.17 -4.40 10.79
CA THR A 122 -11.49 -4.92 10.38
C THR A 122 -11.61 -6.43 10.56
N GLU A 123 -10.52 -7.16 10.35
CA GLU A 123 -10.45 -8.62 10.46
C GLU A 123 -10.72 -9.12 11.88
N ALA A 124 -10.62 -8.27 12.89
CA ALA A 124 -10.95 -8.61 14.29
C ALA A 124 -12.46 -8.67 14.57
N GLU A 125 -13.32 -8.18 13.65
CA GLU A 125 -14.77 -8.17 13.85
C GLU A 125 -15.33 -9.56 14.10
N HIS A 126 -14.87 -10.55 13.35
CA HIS A 126 -15.34 -11.94 13.40
C HIS A 126 -14.31 -12.93 13.97
N ALA A 127 -13.19 -12.44 14.48
CA ALA A 127 -12.13 -13.28 15.03
C ALA A 127 -12.43 -13.67 16.49
N ASP A 128 -11.86 -14.80 16.92
CA ASP A 128 -11.93 -15.23 18.30
C ASP A 128 -11.11 -14.29 19.20
N ASN A 129 -11.62 -14.00 20.38
CA ASN A 129 -10.96 -13.13 21.35
C ASN A 129 -9.58 -13.65 21.73
N LYS A 130 -9.41 -14.97 21.80
CA LYS A 130 -8.12 -15.60 22.09
C LYS A 130 -7.08 -15.26 21.05
N ASP A 131 -7.41 -15.40 19.77
CA ASP A 131 -6.49 -15.10 18.66
C ASP A 131 -6.05 -13.63 18.66
N ILE A 132 -7.00 -12.74 18.99
CA ILE A 132 -6.73 -11.30 19.10
C ILE A 132 -5.76 -11.00 20.26
N CYS A 133 -5.97 -11.65 21.43
CA CYS A 133 -5.07 -11.50 22.59
C CYS A 133 -3.69 -12.07 22.30
N ASP A 134 -3.60 -13.27 21.71
CA ASP A 134 -2.35 -13.93 21.37
C ASP A 134 -1.53 -13.07 20.39
N GLU A 135 -2.20 -12.47 19.41
CA GLU A 135 -1.54 -11.53 18.49
C GLU A 135 -1.10 -10.24 19.21
N ALA A 136 -1.93 -9.68 20.11
CA ALA A 136 -1.56 -8.49 20.87
C ALA A 136 -0.31 -8.74 21.71
N VAL A 137 -0.23 -9.84 22.44
CA VAL A 137 0.95 -10.24 23.24
C VAL A 137 2.19 -10.39 22.34
N LYS A 138 2.04 -11.04 21.19
CA LYS A 138 3.14 -11.21 20.24
C LYS A 138 3.67 -9.86 19.73
N LEU A 139 2.77 -8.93 19.41
CA LEU A 139 3.16 -7.58 18.93
C LEU A 139 3.81 -6.75 20.02
N VAL A 140 3.37 -6.87 21.27
CA VAL A 140 4.00 -6.22 22.44
C VAL A 140 5.43 -6.71 22.60
N ASN A 141 5.63 -8.03 22.68
CA ASN A 141 6.96 -8.61 22.82
C ASN A 141 7.89 -8.17 21.67
N GLU A 142 7.38 -8.15 20.45
CA GLU A 142 8.12 -7.70 19.29
C GLU A 142 8.51 -6.21 19.37
N PHE A 143 7.59 -5.35 19.83
CA PHE A 143 7.83 -3.93 20.00
C PHE A 143 8.91 -3.68 21.05
N GLU A 144 8.80 -4.32 22.22
CA GLU A 144 9.77 -4.23 23.31
C GLU A 144 11.15 -4.72 22.88
N ASP A 145 11.22 -5.84 22.13
CA ASP A 145 12.46 -6.35 21.55
C ASP A 145 13.11 -5.36 20.58
N ILE A 146 12.33 -4.70 19.72
CA ILE A 146 12.86 -3.67 18.81
C ILE A 146 13.48 -2.53 19.59
N VAL A 147 12.79 -2.02 20.62
CA VAL A 147 13.30 -0.92 21.46
C VAL A 147 14.56 -1.36 22.21
N ARG A 148 14.54 -2.51 22.84
CA ARG A 148 15.68 -3.09 23.57
C ARG A 148 16.90 -3.31 22.67
N ILE A 149 16.72 -3.93 21.52
CA ILE A 149 17.80 -4.22 20.56
C ILE A 149 18.38 -2.92 20.01
N SER A 150 17.52 -1.92 19.71
CA SER A 150 17.97 -0.64 19.16
C SER A 150 18.92 0.10 20.09
N SER A 151 18.70 0.03 21.42
CA SER A 151 19.57 0.65 22.41
C SER A 151 20.98 0.02 22.52
N MET A 152 21.13 -1.21 22.03
CA MET A 152 22.39 -1.97 22.07
C MET A 152 23.17 -1.93 20.75
N ARG A 153 22.60 -1.38 19.70
CA ARG A 153 23.21 -1.38 18.36
C ARG A 153 23.74 0.00 18.00
N PRO A 154 24.84 0.05 17.21
CA PRO A 154 25.36 1.33 16.72
C PRO A 154 24.37 1.98 15.74
N ALA A 155 24.56 3.28 15.52
CA ALA A 155 23.85 4.02 14.48
C ALA A 155 23.97 3.34 13.11
N PHE A 156 23.02 3.57 12.21
CA PHE A 156 22.91 2.95 10.88
C PHE A 156 22.59 1.45 10.88
N THR A 157 22.28 0.85 12.03
CA THR A 157 21.89 -0.56 12.10
C THR A 157 20.43 -0.73 11.69
N LEU A 158 20.18 -1.65 10.76
CA LEU A 158 18.81 -2.11 10.47
C LEU A 158 18.36 -3.05 11.60
N ILE A 159 17.48 -2.58 12.46
CA ILE A 159 16.97 -3.35 13.61
C ILE A 159 15.95 -4.41 13.14
N LYS A 160 15.00 -3.99 12.31
CA LYS A 160 14.00 -4.89 11.73
C LYS A 160 13.81 -4.53 10.26
N LYS A 161 13.84 -5.53 9.39
CA LYS A 161 13.45 -5.36 8.00
C LYS A 161 11.94 -5.08 7.99
N GLY A 162 11.53 -3.94 7.44
CA GLY A 162 10.12 -3.57 7.33
C GLY A 162 9.35 -4.64 6.55
N GLY A 163 8.17 -4.96 7.02
CA GLY A 163 7.32 -5.94 6.38
C GLY A 163 6.90 -5.50 4.98
N ASN A 164 7.57 -6.03 4.01
CA ASN A 164 7.04 -6.57 2.80
C ASN A 164 7.49 -8.04 2.82
N SER A 165 7.14 -8.74 3.88
CA SER A 165 7.27 -10.18 3.83
C SER A 165 6.34 -10.64 2.70
N VAL A 166 6.75 -11.68 2.00
CA VAL A 166 5.87 -12.31 1.00
C VAL A 166 4.52 -12.65 1.63
N ASP A 167 4.53 -12.96 2.93
CA ASP A 167 3.33 -13.18 3.74
C ASP A 167 2.38 -11.95 3.78
N ASP A 168 2.89 -10.75 4.07
CA ASP A 168 2.07 -9.53 4.03
C ASP A 168 1.52 -9.28 2.62
N MET A 169 2.31 -9.59 1.60
CA MET A 169 1.87 -9.46 0.21
C MET A 169 0.76 -10.45 -0.10
N VAL A 170 0.94 -11.74 0.21
CA VAL A 170 -0.02 -12.82 -0.01
C VAL A 170 -1.31 -12.56 0.78
N SER A 171 -1.20 -12.18 2.07
CA SER A 171 -2.34 -11.82 2.92
C SER A 171 -3.16 -10.67 2.33
N SER A 172 -2.48 -9.69 1.72
CA SER A 172 -3.16 -8.54 1.09
C SER A 172 -3.92 -8.90 -0.19
N MET A 173 -3.58 -10.00 -0.85
CA MET A 173 -4.21 -10.44 -2.10
C MET A 173 -5.61 -11.02 -1.92
N LYS A 174 -6.03 -11.33 -0.67
CA LYS A 174 -7.34 -11.94 -0.37
C LYS A 174 -7.59 -13.19 -1.20
N LEU A 175 -6.65 -14.12 -1.16
CA LEU A 175 -6.73 -15.37 -1.90
C LEU A 175 -8.01 -16.13 -1.53
N ARG A 176 -8.63 -16.76 -2.52
CA ARG A 176 -9.76 -17.67 -2.36
C ARG A 176 -9.22 -19.07 -2.02
N LYS A 177 -10.07 -19.96 -1.55
CA LYS A 177 -9.68 -21.33 -1.19
C LYS A 177 -9.10 -22.13 -2.36
N GLU A 178 -9.53 -21.81 -3.57
CA GLU A 178 -9.06 -22.44 -4.82
C GLU A 178 -7.78 -21.80 -5.39
N ASP A 179 -7.34 -20.67 -4.84
CA ASP A 179 -6.13 -20.01 -5.31
C ASP A 179 -4.90 -20.67 -4.67
N GLU A 180 -3.83 -20.82 -5.45
CA GLU A 180 -2.58 -21.47 -5.04
C GLU A 180 -1.42 -20.48 -5.14
N VAL A 181 -0.53 -20.54 -4.16
CA VAL A 181 0.75 -19.81 -4.16
C VAL A 181 1.85 -20.75 -4.59
N ILE A 182 2.50 -20.46 -5.70
CA ILE A 182 3.61 -21.26 -6.23
C ILE A 182 4.90 -20.45 -6.08
N THR A 183 5.93 -21.06 -5.51
CA THR A 183 7.25 -20.44 -5.31
C THR A 183 8.36 -21.41 -5.65
N ASP A 184 9.48 -20.91 -6.18
CA ASP A 184 10.73 -21.65 -6.39
C ASP A 184 11.78 -21.35 -5.30
N ILE A 185 11.39 -20.60 -4.26
CA ILE A 185 12.24 -20.20 -3.14
C ILE A 185 11.82 -21.00 -1.89
N PRO A 186 12.68 -21.94 -1.40
CA PRO A 186 12.34 -22.79 -0.26
C PRO A 186 11.95 -22.02 1.01
N GLU A 187 12.64 -20.92 1.31
CA GLU A 187 12.38 -20.10 2.50
C GLU A 187 10.99 -19.43 2.45
N ILE A 188 10.50 -19.11 1.26
CA ILE A 188 9.14 -18.58 1.06
C ILE A 188 8.12 -19.69 1.23
N TYR A 189 8.39 -20.87 0.69
CA TYR A 189 7.54 -22.04 0.86
C TYR A 189 7.36 -22.38 2.34
N GLU A 190 8.46 -22.48 3.11
CA GLU A 190 8.43 -22.76 4.54
C GLU A 190 7.64 -21.68 5.31
N ALA A 191 7.89 -20.39 5.02
CA ALA A 191 7.23 -19.28 5.70
C ALA A 191 5.70 -19.19 5.45
N LEU A 192 5.22 -19.76 4.34
CA LEU A 192 3.80 -19.74 3.97
C LEU A 192 3.09 -21.07 4.24
N SER A 193 3.80 -22.20 4.35
CA SER A 193 3.21 -23.54 4.53
C SER A 193 2.48 -23.72 5.86
N ASP A 194 2.88 -22.97 6.90
CA ASP A 194 2.22 -22.99 8.21
C ASP A 194 0.93 -22.13 8.26
N LYS A 195 0.55 -21.55 7.12
CA LYS A 195 -0.61 -20.67 6.99
C LYS A 195 -1.78 -21.38 6.30
N GLU A 196 -2.94 -20.72 6.31
CA GLU A 196 -4.17 -21.21 5.66
C GLU A 196 -4.14 -21.11 4.11
N TYR A 197 -2.95 -21.12 3.49
CA TYR A 197 -2.80 -21.05 2.04
C TYR A 197 -2.49 -22.40 1.43
N THR A 198 -2.97 -22.65 0.23
CA THR A 198 -2.45 -23.73 -0.61
C THR A 198 -1.12 -23.25 -1.21
N VAL A 199 -0.01 -23.88 -0.81
CA VAL A 199 1.34 -23.47 -1.24
C VAL A 199 2.04 -24.64 -1.88
N SER A 200 2.69 -24.41 -3.02
CA SER A 200 3.49 -25.42 -3.75
C SER A 200 4.91 -24.92 -3.99
N LEU A 201 5.88 -25.79 -3.72
CA LEU A 201 7.28 -25.55 -4.06
C LEU A 201 7.57 -26.08 -5.47
N TYR A 202 7.94 -25.17 -6.38
CA TYR A 202 8.34 -25.52 -7.73
C TYR A 202 9.82 -25.92 -7.79
N GLN A 203 10.13 -27.13 -8.25
CA GLN A 203 11.48 -27.70 -8.22
C GLN A 203 12.01 -28.13 -9.59
N ASP A 204 11.35 -27.75 -10.67
CA ASP A 204 11.85 -28.09 -12.03
C ASP A 204 13.11 -27.29 -12.34
N THR A 205 14.20 -28.02 -12.68
CA THR A 205 15.50 -27.44 -13.02
C THR A 205 15.63 -27.11 -14.52
N MET A 206 14.74 -27.61 -15.35
CA MET A 206 14.80 -27.45 -16.82
C MET A 206 14.05 -26.19 -17.27
N ILE A 207 12.92 -25.89 -16.62
CA ILE A 207 12.08 -24.75 -16.98
C ILE A 207 11.91 -23.87 -15.73
N SER A 208 12.33 -22.61 -15.80
CA SER A 208 12.09 -21.69 -14.68
C SER A 208 10.62 -21.35 -14.50
N LEU A 209 10.20 -21.07 -13.25
CA LEU A 209 8.84 -20.62 -12.95
C LEU A 209 8.45 -19.39 -13.79
N LYS A 210 9.40 -18.48 -14.00
CA LYS A 210 9.24 -17.29 -14.85
C LYS A 210 8.88 -17.64 -16.30
N THR A 211 9.51 -18.68 -16.85
CA THR A 211 9.27 -19.17 -18.21
C THR A 211 7.96 -19.93 -18.29
N LEU A 212 7.67 -20.79 -17.32
CA LEU A 212 6.45 -21.60 -17.28
C LEU A 212 5.19 -20.70 -17.32
N TYR A 213 5.17 -19.66 -16.54
CA TYR A 213 4.03 -18.71 -16.46
C TYR A 213 4.18 -17.50 -17.40
N ASN A 214 5.20 -17.48 -18.26
CA ASN A 214 5.42 -16.42 -19.25
C ASN A 214 5.41 -15.01 -18.63
N ILE A 215 6.02 -14.88 -17.43
CA ILE A 215 5.97 -13.65 -16.61
C ILE A 215 6.55 -12.45 -17.35
N GLU A 216 7.59 -12.64 -18.17
CA GLU A 216 8.17 -11.54 -18.97
C GLU A 216 7.17 -10.93 -19.94
N LYS A 217 6.39 -11.77 -20.61
CA LYS A 217 5.33 -11.29 -21.51
C LYS A 217 4.27 -10.52 -20.76
N ILE A 218 3.82 -11.03 -19.59
CA ILE A 218 2.83 -10.36 -18.75
C ILE A 218 3.34 -8.98 -18.29
N ILE A 219 4.62 -8.88 -17.92
CA ILE A 219 5.24 -7.60 -17.54
C ILE A 219 5.31 -6.65 -18.74
N ASN A 220 5.73 -7.13 -19.91
CA ASN A 220 5.81 -6.32 -21.11
C ASN A 220 4.43 -5.82 -21.55
N ASP A 221 3.41 -6.68 -21.50
CA ASP A 221 2.04 -6.31 -21.80
C ASP A 221 1.53 -5.26 -20.78
N ALA A 222 1.90 -5.41 -19.49
CA ALA A 222 1.57 -4.45 -18.44
C ALA A 222 2.34 -3.11 -18.58
N LEU A 223 3.47 -3.07 -19.28
CA LEU A 223 4.21 -1.84 -19.59
C LEU A 223 3.80 -1.21 -20.91
N SER A 224 3.00 -1.92 -21.73
CA SER A 224 2.54 -1.41 -23.02
C SER A 224 1.68 -0.15 -22.86
N LYS A 225 1.86 0.81 -23.76
CA LYS A 225 1.01 2.00 -23.86
C LYS A 225 -0.44 1.64 -24.19
N TYR A 226 -0.65 0.58 -25.00
CA TYR A 226 -1.95 0.16 -25.50
C TYR A 226 -2.48 -1.03 -24.72
N VAL A 227 -3.76 -0.99 -24.35
CA VAL A 227 -4.48 -2.08 -23.68
C VAL A 227 -5.75 -2.38 -24.46
N TRP A 228 -5.82 -3.56 -25.06
CA TRP A 228 -6.96 -3.97 -25.86
C TRP A 228 -8.10 -4.45 -24.98
N LEU A 229 -9.31 -4.01 -25.31
CA LEU A 229 -10.54 -4.46 -24.70
C LEU A 229 -11.10 -5.69 -25.46
N LYS A 230 -11.86 -6.53 -24.78
CA LYS A 230 -12.41 -7.77 -25.35
C LYS A 230 -13.34 -7.50 -26.53
N ARG A 231 -14.03 -6.35 -26.52
CA ARG A 231 -14.98 -5.93 -27.56
C ARG A 231 -14.34 -5.17 -28.71
N GLY A 232 -13.00 -5.08 -28.77
CA GLY A 232 -12.27 -4.48 -29.87
C GLY A 232 -11.93 -3.01 -29.70
N GLY A 233 -12.37 -2.35 -28.62
CA GLY A 233 -11.86 -1.05 -28.19
C GLY A 233 -10.46 -1.18 -27.57
N TYR A 234 -9.83 -0.07 -27.23
CA TYR A 234 -8.55 -0.07 -26.52
C TYR A 234 -8.37 1.19 -25.68
N LEU A 235 -7.54 1.06 -24.64
CA LEU A 235 -7.07 2.17 -23.83
C LEU A 235 -5.66 2.58 -24.28
N VAL A 236 -5.38 3.87 -24.25
CA VAL A 236 -4.04 4.44 -24.37
C VAL A 236 -3.67 5.02 -23.01
N ILE A 237 -2.63 4.48 -22.37
CA ILE A 237 -2.23 4.87 -21.01
C ILE A 237 -0.87 5.56 -21.06
N GLU A 238 -0.81 6.82 -20.67
CA GLU A 238 0.42 7.62 -20.61
C GLU A 238 0.64 8.19 -19.21
N GLN A 239 1.81 7.87 -18.64
CA GLN A 239 2.22 8.42 -17.35
C GLN A 239 3.16 9.61 -17.58
N THR A 240 2.74 10.79 -17.15
CA THR A 240 3.58 12.00 -17.13
C THR A 240 4.20 12.20 -15.74
N GLU A 241 4.93 13.29 -15.57
CA GLU A 241 5.48 13.65 -14.26
C GLU A 241 4.38 14.00 -13.24
N ALA A 242 3.32 14.66 -13.64
CA ALA A 242 2.29 15.22 -12.78
C ALA A 242 1.06 14.30 -12.62
N LEU A 243 0.65 13.64 -13.71
CA LEU A 243 -0.59 12.85 -13.76
C LEU A 243 -0.49 11.71 -14.79
N THR A 244 -1.43 10.79 -14.72
CA THR A 244 -1.63 9.76 -15.76
C THR A 244 -2.84 10.14 -16.59
N VAL A 245 -2.72 10.01 -17.90
CA VAL A 245 -3.83 10.19 -18.84
C VAL A 245 -4.20 8.83 -19.42
N ILE A 246 -5.49 8.56 -19.51
CA ILE A 246 -6.04 7.35 -20.13
C ILE A 246 -7.08 7.80 -21.17
N ASP A 247 -6.85 7.43 -22.43
CA ASP A 247 -7.75 7.72 -23.53
C ASP A 247 -8.45 6.42 -23.98
N VAL A 248 -9.77 6.45 -24.13
CA VAL A 248 -10.61 5.32 -24.50
C VAL A 248 -11.03 5.41 -25.96
N ASN A 249 -10.61 4.42 -26.75
CA ASN A 249 -10.86 4.38 -28.18
C ASN A 249 -11.80 3.22 -28.58
N THR A 250 -12.68 3.46 -29.55
CA THR A 250 -13.58 2.42 -30.09
C THR A 250 -12.88 1.32 -30.87
N GLY A 251 -11.66 1.63 -31.39
CA GLY A 251 -10.91 0.67 -32.22
C GLY A 251 -11.66 0.26 -33.49
N LYS A 252 -11.60 -1.04 -33.80
CA LYS A 252 -12.31 -1.67 -34.93
C LYS A 252 -13.62 -2.33 -34.49
N TYR A 253 -14.33 -1.74 -33.53
CA TYR A 253 -15.61 -2.28 -33.10
C TYR A 253 -16.61 -2.20 -34.27
N ASP A 254 -16.84 -3.31 -34.93
CA ASP A 254 -17.87 -3.48 -35.96
C ASP A 254 -19.24 -3.64 -35.25
N GLY A 255 -19.74 -2.51 -34.73
CA GLY A 255 -21.00 -2.49 -34.00
C GLY A 255 -22.14 -3.10 -34.85
N LYS A 256 -22.55 -4.30 -34.49
CA LYS A 256 -23.80 -4.89 -34.97
C LYS A 256 -25.02 -4.26 -34.29
N ASP A 257 -24.77 -3.41 -33.30
CA ASP A 257 -25.81 -2.71 -32.55
C ASP A 257 -26.38 -1.56 -33.42
N LYS A 258 -27.68 -1.55 -33.57
CA LYS A 258 -28.39 -0.48 -34.34
C LYS A 258 -28.32 0.88 -33.68
N ASP A 259 -27.94 0.94 -32.40
CA ASP A 259 -27.80 2.16 -31.63
C ASP A 259 -26.31 2.42 -31.28
N ARG A 260 -25.81 3.54 -31.77
CA ARG A 260 -24.43 3.99 -31.55
C ARG A 260 -24.18 4.34 -30.08
N GLU A 261 -25.15 4.86 -29.37
CA GLU A 261 -25.09 5.20 -27.95
C GLU A 261 -24.91 3.94 -27.08
N ASP A 262 -25.66 2.87 -27.34
CA ASP A 262 -25.52 1.59 -26.63
C ASP A 262 -24.15 0.99 -26.83
N THR A 263 -23.58 1.14 -28.01
CA THR A 263 -22.24 0.70 -28.33
C THR A 263 -21.18 1.44 -27.48
N PHE A 264 -21.29 2.77 -27.41
CA PHE A 264 -20.35 3.59 -26.64
C PHE A 264 -20.46 3.29 -25.15
N LEU A 265 -21.68 3.15 -24.62
CA LEU A 265 -21.89 2.75 -23.24
C LEU A 265 -21.20 1.41 -22.93
N LYS A 266 -21.41 0.38 -23.76
CA LYS A 266 -20.81 -0.94 -23.56
C LYS A 266 -19.28 -0.91 -23.58
N ILE A 267 -18.66 -0.13 -24.47
CA ILE A 267 -17.20 0.04 -24.52
C ILE A 267 -16.71 0.80 -23.29
N ASN A 268 -17.37 1.88 -22.91
CA ASN A 268 -16.99 2.67 -21.75
C ASN A 268 -17.14 1.89 -20.42
N MET A 269 -18.16 1.02 -20.31
CA MET A 269 -18.33 0.15 -19.15
C MET A 269 -17.18 -0.86 -19.04
N GLU A 270 -16.81 -1.50 -20.17
CA GLU A 270 -15.64 -2.39 -20.22
C GLU A 270 -14.33 -1.62 -19.93
N ALA A 271 -14.20 -0.40 -20.46
CA ALA A 271 -13.08 0.48 -20.18
C ALA A 271 -12.98 0.86 -18.70
N ALA A 272 -14.09 1.13 -18.01
CA ALA A 272 -14.11 1.44 -16.58
C ALA A 272 -13.58 0.27 -15.72
N GLU A 273 -13.97 -0.97 -16.05
CA GLU A 273 -13.44 -2.17 -15.41
C GLU A 273 -11.93 -2.33 -15.67
N GLU A 274 -11.51 -2.13 -16.92
CA GLU A 274 -10.11 -2.28 -17.31
C GLU A 274 -9.23 -1.15 -16.73
N VAL A 275 -9.73 0.08 -16.63
CA VAL A 275 -9.04 1.19 -15.97
C VAL A 275 -8.69 0.81 -14.53
N GLU A 276 -9.64 0.31 -13.74
CA GLU A 276 -9.38 -0.13 -12.36
C GLU A 276 -8.30 -1.21 -12.34
N ARG A 277 -8.42 -2.22 -13.20
CA ARG A 277 -7.44 -3.30 -13.32
C ARG A 277 -6.04 -2.78 -13.65
N GLN A 278 -5.92 -1.82 -14.58
CA GLN A 278 -4.65 -1.23 -14.97
C GLN A 278 -4.05 -0.32 -13.88
N LEU A 279 -4.88 0.39 -13.12
CA LEU A 279 -4.43 1.17 -11.96
C LEU A 279 -3.76 0.27 -10.92
N ARG A 280 -4.35 -0.91 -10.64
CA ARG A 280 -3.75 -1.91 -9.72
C ARG A 280 -2.51 -2.57 -10.32
N LEU A 281 -2.61 -3.12 -11.52
CA LEU A 281 -1.56 -3.90 -12.17
C LEU A 281 -0.27 -3.09 -12.34
N ARG A 282 -0.39 -1.85 -12.80
CA ARG A 282 0.74 -0.93 -13.01
C ARG A 282 1.11 -0.14 -11.77
N ASN A 283 0.35 -0.29 -10.69
CA ASN A 283 0.44 0.52 -9.48
C ASN A 283 0.48 2.04 -9.78
N ILE A 284 -0.37 2.47 -10.72
CA ILE A 284 -0.55 3.87 -11.06
C ILE A 284 -1.13 4.60 -9.85
N SER A 285 -0.62 5.77 -9.51
CA SER A 285 -1.02 6.53 -8.33
C SER A 285 -0.90 8.04 -8.57
N GLY A 286 -1.56 8.82 -7.74
CA GLY A 286 -1.69 10.27 -7.90
C GLY A 286 -2.96 10.62 -8.67
N ILE A 287 -2.89 11.66 -9.48
CA ILE A 287 -3.99 12.14 -10.33
C ILE A 287 -4.04 11.28 -11.59
N VAL A 288 -5.23 10.80 -11.92
CA VAL A 288 -5.51 10.08 -13.16
C VAL A 288 -6.69 10.74 -13.84
N VAL A 289 -6.53 11.05 -15.11
CA VAL A 289 -7.58 11.64 -15.95
C VAL A 289 -7.93 10.62 -17.03
N VAL A 290 -9.22 10.32 -17.15
CA VAL A 290 -9.73 9.37 -18.17
C VAL A 290 -10.64 10.12 -19.13
N ASP A 291 -10.31 10.01 -20.42
CA ASP A 291 -11.14 10.49 -21.53
C ASP A 291 -11.96 9.31 -22.07
N PHE A 292 -13.20 9.24 -21.63
CA PHE A 292 -14.16 8.23 -22.11
C PHE A 292 -14.81 8.69 -23.41
N ILE A 293 -15.29 7.75 -24.19
CA ILE A 293 -16.07 8.07 -25.40
C ILE A 293 -17.29 8.89 -25.02
N ASN A 294 -17.49 10.03 -25.68
CA ASN A 294 -18.60 10.93 -25.42
C ASN A 294 -19.97 10.25 -25.55
N MET A 295 -20.83 10.46 -24.57
CA MET A 295 -22.18 9.90 -24.46
C MET A 295 -23.16 10.95 -23.95
N LYS A 296 -24.46 10.62 -23.98
CA LYS A 296 -25.51 11.43 -23.35
C LYS A 296 -25.42 11.38 -21.82
N ASP A 297 -25.93 12.41 -21.16
CA ASP A 297 -25.83 12.61 -19.71
C ASP A 297 -26.35 11.40 -18.89
N ASP A 298 -27.44 10.76 -19.32
CA ASP A 298 -27.97 9.58 -18.62
C ASP A 298 -26.97 8.41 -18.61
N ASN A 299 -26.25 8.22 -19.71
CA ASN A 299 -25.22 7.17 -19.83
C ASN A 299 -23.97 7.53 -19.07
N ILE A 300 -23.62 8.81 -18.93
CA ILE A 300 -22.50 9.29 -18.12
C ILE A 300 -22.72 8.93 -16.65
N LYS A 301 -23.95 9.08 -16.16
CA LYS A 301 -24.28 8.69 -14.78
C LYS A 301 -24.12 7.19 -14.55
N ILE A 302 -24.59 6.36 -15.47
CA ILE A 302 -24.44 4.90 -15.41
C ILE A 302 -22.95 4.54 -15.38
N LEU A 303 -22.13 5.14 -16.24
CA LEU A 303 -20.68 4.93 -16.31
C LEU A 303 -19.99 5.32 -15.00
N THR A 304 -20.30 6.50 -14.46
CA THR A 304 -19.64 6.99 -13.24
C THR A 304 -20.03 6.16 -12.01
N ASP A 305 -21.27 5.68 -11.91
CA ASP A 305 -21.72 4.79 -10.85
C ASP A 305 -20.97 3.44 -10.92
N GLU A 306 -20.82 2.87 -12.12
CA GLU A 306 -20.03 1.65 -12.33
C GLU A 306 -18.55 1.86 -11.99
N LEU A 307 -17.94 2.92 -12.50
CA LEU A 307 -16.55 3.24 -12.20
C LEU A 307 -16.33 3.37 -10.69
N CYS A 308 -17.23 4.04 -9.98
CA CYS A 308 -17.18 4.14 -8.53
C CYS A 308 -17.26 2.76 -7.84
N ALA A 309 -18.07 1.85 -8.39
CA ALA A 309 -18.18 0.47 -7.88
C ALA A 309 -16.89 -0.32 -8.12
N GLN A 310 -16.27 -0.18 -9.30
CA GLN A 310 -14.99 -0.80 -9.62
C GLN A 310 -13.86 -0.26 -8.74
N LEU A 311 -13.72 1.06 -8.60
CA LEU A 311 -12.67 1.69 -7.79
C LEU A 311 -12.73 1.29 -6.30
N LYS A 312 -13.90 0.92 -5.76
CA LYS A 312 -14.05 0.40 -4.39
C LYS A 312 -13.43 -0.99 -4.19
N LYS A 313 -13.19 -1.75 -5.25
CA LYS A 313 -12.52 -3.08 -5.19
C LYS A 313 -11.02 -2.96 -4.94
N ASP A 314 -10.42 -1.80 -5.21
CA ASP A 314 -9.00 -1.57 -4.99
C ASP A 314 -8.68 -1.57 -3.48
N ILE A 315 -7.63 -2.31 -3.10
CA ILE A 315 -7.11 -2.36 -1.73
C ILE A 315 -6.52 -1.00 -1.36
N VAL A 316 -5.94 -0.30 -2.34
CA VAL A 316 -5.39 1.04 -2.19
C VAL A 316 -6.52 2.06 -2.32
N LYS A 317 -6.53 3.05 -1.43
CA LYS A 317 -7.56 4.09 -1.47
C LYS A 317 -7.57 4.79 -2.83
N CYS A 318 -8.61 4.51 -3.59
CA CYS A 318 -8.90 5.07 -4.89
C CYS A 318 -10.26 5.77 -4.86
N LYS A 319 -10.38 6.93 -5.50
CA LYS A 319 -11.60 7.73 -5.49
C LYS A 319 -11.85 8.35 -6.86
N TYR A 320 -13.08 8.26 -7.33
CA TYR A 320 -13.65 9.19 -8.30
C TYR A 320 -13.74 10.58 -7.66
N VAL A 321 -13.35 11.62 -8.38
CA VAL A 321 -13.35 13.01 -7.90
C VAL A 321 -14.47 13.79 -8.57
N ASP A 322 -14.43 13.88 -9.91
CA ASP A 322 -15.37 14.66 -10.68
C ASP A 322 -15.43 14.21 -12.16
N TYR A 323 -16.50 14.64 -12.82
CA TYR A 323 -16.64 14.66 -14.27
C TYR A 323 -16.56 16.12 -14.72
N THR A 324 -15.48 16.47 -15.38
CA THR A 324 -15.18 17.87 -15.72
C THR A 324 -16.08 18.42 -16.83
N LYS A 325 -16.15 19.74 -16.95
CA LYS A 325 -16.84 20.41 -18.07
C LYS A 325 -16.26 20.08 -19.45
N LEU A 326 -15.04 19.53 -19.49
CA LEU A 326 -14.39 19.06 -20.72
C LEU A 326 -14.75 17.62 -21.08
N GLY A 327 -15.58 16.95 -20.27
CA GLY A 327 -15.95 15.55 -20.49
C GLY A 327 -14.94 14.54 -19.92
N LEU A 328 -13.98 14.98 -19.09
CA LEU A 328 -12.95 14.13 -18.54
C LEU A 328 -13.34 13.64 -17.15
N VAL A 329 -13.05 12.37 -16.86
CA VAL A 329 -13.22 11.78 -15.54
C VAL A 329 -11.94 11.93 -14.74
N GLU A 330 -12.04 12.48 -13.53
CA GLU A 330 -10.94 12.64 -12.59
C GLU A 330 -10.96 11.55 -11.51
N ILE A 331 -9.82 10.89 -11.34
CA ILE A 331 -9.60 9.86 -10.32
C ILE A 331 -8.36 10.23 -9.51
N THR A 332 -8.38 9.93 -8.21
CA THR A 332 -7.20 9.98 -7.37
C THR A 332 -6.94 8.63 -6.74
N ARG A 333 -5.70 8.14 -6.80
CA ARG A 333 -5.26 6.92 -6.14
C ARG A 333 -4.06 7.19 -5.24
N GLN A 334 -4.12 6.72 -4.00
CA GLN A 334 -3.07 6.94 -3.03
C GLN A 334 -1.75 6.30 -3.49
N LYS A 335 -0.63 7.02 -3.37
CA LYS A 335 0.69 6.49 -3.67
C LYS A 335 1.24 5.74 -2.47
N ILE A 336 1.39 4.41 -2.60
CA ILE A 336 1.97 3.54 -1.57
C ILE A 336 3.37 3.09 -1.98
N ARG A 337 3.54 2.70 -3.25
CA ARG A 337 4.80 2.19 -3.82
C ARG A 337 5.07 2.88 -5.15
N ARG A 338 6.25 2.60 -5.73
CA ARG A 338 6.57 3.02 -7.10
C ARG A 338 5.64 2.34 -8.11
N SER A 339 5.36 3.02 -9.21
CA SER A 339 4.65 2.38 -10.32
C SER A 339 5.53 1.32 -11.00
N LEU A 340 4.89 0.40 -11.72
CA LEU A 340 5.60 -0.66 -12.45
C LEU A 340 6.64 -0.07 -13.42
N ILE A 341 6.29 0.97 -14.15
CA ILE A 341 7.20 1.65 -15.09
C ILE A 341 8.38 2.31 -14.35
N GLU A 342 8.16 2.98 -13.20
CA GLU A 342 9.23 3.57 -12.39
C GLU A 342 10.20 2.51 -11.82
N TYR A 343 9.73 1.28 -11.66
CA TYR A 343 10.56 0.17 -11.19
C TYR A 343 11.51 -0.33 -12.29
N PHE A 344 11.00 -0.50 -13.50
CA PHE A 344 11.79 -1.06 -14.61
C PHE A 344 12.68 -0.03 -15.29
N THR A 345 12.28 1.26 -15.38
CA THR A 345 13.09 2.31 -16.01
C THR A 345 14.30 2.77 -15.17
N LYS A 346 14.32 2.55 -13.85
CA LYS A 346 15.50 2.88 -13.02
C LYS A 346 16.56 1.79 -12.96
N ASN A 347 16.25 0.60 -13.45
CA ASN A 347 17.17 -0.54 -13.46
C ASN A 347 17.75 -0.79 -14.88
N SER A 348 17.44 0.08 -15.84
CA SER A 348 18.05 0.19 -17.16
C SER A 348 19.01 1.40 -17.15
#